data_1b22c12afdcd55cf6adf65163440d4bb
#
_entry.id   1b22c12afdcd55cf6adf65163440d4bb
#
_cell.length_a   1.000
_cell.length_b   1.000
_cell.length_c   1.000
_cell.angle_alpha   90.00
_cell.angle_beta   90.00
_cell.angle_gamma   90.00
#
_symmetry.space_group_name_H-M   'P 1'
#
loop_
_entity.id
_entity.type
_entity.pdbx_description
1 polymer ?
#
loop_
_entity_poly.entity_id
_entity_poly.type
_entity_poly.pdbx_seq_one_letter_code
_entity_poly.pdbx_strand_id
1 'polypeptide(L)'
;LDLFYTVRKSRNQYWIFRANASSATTIDGTQTDNGSKRLLWLDVNADAECHWMKQLKTTFLYSRQQWSPSHGFQEGTYTSNIFVVDTQYKINSRNTVRGEVQYLQSKDYERDWIAGLAEYTFAPSWSVYATEMYNLGETKKHYYTAGVSWSKGKTRVQLSYGRNRAGYLCSGGVCRYSPAYTGVNLLLTAAF
;
A
#
# COMPACT_ATOMS: atom_id res chain seq x y z
N LEU A 1 -7.97 -17.78 -5.38
CA LEU A 1 -8.88 -18.20 -4.31
C LEU A 1 -9.18 -16.99 -3.45
N ASP A 2 -10.47 -16.73 -3.21
CA ASP A 2 -10.93 -15.63 -2.35
C ASP A 2 -11.84 -16.18 -1.27
N LEU A 3 -11.62 -15.78 -0.03
CA LEU A 3 -12.41 -16.13 1.13
C LEU A 3 -12.91 -14.86 1.81
N PHE A 4 -14.16 -14.89 2.25
CA PHE A 4 -14.79 -13.78 2.95
C PHE A 4 -15.63 -14.31 4.11
N TYR A 5 -15.45 -13.73 5.30
CA TYR A 5 -16.21 -14.10 6.48
C TYR A 5 -16.52 -12.88 7.35
N THR A 6 -17.75 -12.78 7.84
CA THR A 6 -18.18 -11.67 8.71
C THR A 6 -18.67 -12.18 10.05
N VAL A 7 -18.15 -11.63 11.14
CA VAL A 7 -18.64 -11.83 12.51
C VAL A 7 -19.30 -10.56 13.00
N ARG A 8 -20.56 -10.66 13.41
CA ARG A 8 -21.30 -9.48 13.90
C ARG A 8 -21.70 -9.68 15.37
N LYS A 9 -21.27 -8.75 16.23
CA LYS A 9 -21.66 -8.68 17.63
C LYS A 9 -22.85 -7.73 17.84
N SER A 10 -22.86 -6.61 17.11
CA SER A 10 -23.95 -5.62 17.13
C SER A 10 -24.02 -4.87 15.80
N ARG A 11 -24.99 -3.93 15.65
CA ARG A 11 -25.10 -3.09 14.45
C ARG A 11 -23.84 -2.27 14.17
N ASN A 12 -23.13 -1.82 15.22
CA ASN A 12 -21.96 -0.95 15.12
C ASN A 12 -20.65 -1.64 15.48
N GLN A 13 -20.69 -2.94 15.80
CA GLN A 13 -19.53 -3.72 16.20
C GLN A 13 -19.53 -5.04 15.44
N TYR A 14 -18.64 -5.15 14.48
CA TYR A 14 -18.49 -6.33 13.62
C TYR A 14 -17.09 -6.39 13.04
N TRP A 15 -16.70 -7.55 12.57
CA TRP A 15 -15.41 -7.83 11.96
C TRP A 15 -15.60 -8.51 10.61
N ILE A 16 -14.81 -8.13 9.66
CA ILE A 16 -14.79 -8.70 8.32
C ILE A 16 -13.40 -9.27 8.10
N PHE A 17 -13.33 -10.55 7.82
CA PHE A 17 -12.10 -11.26 7.49
C PHE A 17 -12.10 -11.55 6.01
N ARG A 18 -10.99 -11.23 5.34
CA ARG A 18 -10.78 -11.53 3.93
C ARG A 18 -9.42 -12.22 3.79
N ALA A 19 -9.36 -13.20 2.90
CA ALA A 19 -8.12 -13.84 2.52
C ALA A 19 -8.17 -14.15 1.03
N ASN A 20 -7.08 -13.91 0.33
CA ASN A 20 -6.93 -14.29 -1.05
C ASN A 20 -5.54 -14.86 -1.30
N ALA A 21 -5.44 -15.70 -2.32
CA ALA A 21 -4.18 -16.22 -2.81
C ALA A 21 -4.20 -16.31 -4.33
N SER A 22 -3.10 -15.88 -4.93
CA SER A 22 -2.85 -15.99 -6.36
C SER A 22 -1.45 -16.52 -6.62
N SER A 23 -1.28 -17.26 -7.71
CA SER A 23 0.02 -17.76 -8.14
C SER A 23 0.12 -17.79 -9.64
N ALA A 24 1.33 -17.63 -10.16
CA ALA A 24 1.67 -17.82 -11.56
C ALA A 24 2.90 -18.73 -11.66
N THR A 25 2.85 -19.66 -12.59
CA THR A 25 3.96 -20.58 -12.90
C THR A 25 4.26 -20.55 -14.39
N THR A 26 5.47 -20.92 -14.78
CA THR A 26 5.76 -21.14 -16.20
C THR A 26 4.90 -22.27 -16.74
N ILE A 27 4.37 -22.09 -17.96
CA ILE A 27 3.59 -23.12 -18.67
C ILE A 27 4.53 -24.14 -19.29
N ASP A 28 5.67 -23.66 -19.79
CA ASP A 28 6.64 -24.39 -20.55
C ASP A 28 7.92 -24.57 -19.73
N GLY A 29 8.34 -25.83 -19.55
CA GLY A 29 9.57 -26.17 -18.82
C GLY A 29 10.88 -25.84 -19.55
N THR A 30 10.84 -25.24 -20.74
CA THR A 30 12.00 -24.96 -21.56
C THR A 30 12.93 -23.89 -21.01
N GLN A 31 12.49 -23.10 -20.03
CA GLN A 31 13.31 -22.04 -19.41
C GLN A 31 13.89 -22.43 -18.03
N THR A 32 13.76 -23.66 -17.63
CA THR A 32 14.35 -24.16 -16.38
C THR A 32 15.39 -25.23 -16.68
N ASP A 33 16.49 -25.24 -15.97
CA ASP A 33 17.62 -26.18 -16.17
C ASP A 33 17.23 -27.67 -16.15
N ASN A 34 16.04 -28.03 -15.73
CA ASN A 34 15.59 -29.42 -15.61
C ASN A 34 14.15 -29.66 -16.16
N GLY A 35 13.59 -28.77 -16.99
CA GLY A 35 12.23 -28.94 -17.51
C GLY A 35 11.11 -28.84 -16.47
N SER A 36 11.41 -28.41 -15.24
CA SER A 36 10.43 -28.27 -14.17
C SER A 36 9.70 -26.94 -14.25
N LYS A 37 8.41 -26.94 -13.93
CA LYS A 37 7.63 -25.71 -13.81
C LYS A 37 8.20 -24.83 -12.70
N ARG A 38 8.47 -23.57 -13.01
CA ARG A 38 9.01 -22.59 -12.07
C ARG A 38 7.89 -21.68 -11.55
N LEU A 39 7.85 -21.44 -10.24
CA LEU A 39 7.00 -20.44 -9.64
C LEU A 39 7.52 -19.06 -10.01
N LEU A 40 6.72 -18.26 -10.72
CA LEU A 40 7.02 -16.88 -11.09
C LEU A 40 6.52 -15.90 -10.04
N TRP A 41 5.35 -16.17 -9.50
CA TRP A 41 4.67 -15.30 -8.56
C TRP A 41 3.79 -16.09 -7.60
N LEU A 42 3.84 -15.74 -6.33
CA LEU A 42 2.88 -16.17 -5.31
C LEU A 42 2.55 -14.94 -4.45
N ASP A 43 1.28 -14.70 -4.26
CA ASP A 43 0.76 -13.64 -3.41
C ASP A 43 -0.34 -14.22 -2.52
N VAL A 44 -0.15 -14.10 -1.21
CA VAL A 44 -1.11 -14.54 -0.20
C VAL A 44 -1.40 -13.37 0.71
N ASN A 45 -2.64 -12.94 0.75
CA ASN A 45 -3.10 -11.82 1.55
C ASN A 45 -4.16 -12.27 2.54
N ALA A 46 -4.10 -11.74 3.75
CA ALA A 46 -5.14 -11.87 4.75
C ALA A 46 -5.34 -10.53 5.45
N ASP A 47 -6.59 -10.11 5.57
CA ASP A 47 -6.93 -8.91 6.31
C ASP A 47 -8.12 -9.09 7.23
N ALA A 48 -8.13 -8.31 8.31
CA ALA A 48 -9.21 -8.22 9.26
C ALA A 48 -9.61 -6.76 9.44
N GLU A 49 -10.79 -6.39 8.98
CA GLU A 49 -11.39 -5.08 9.20
C GLU A 49 -12.26 -5.12 10.45
N CYS A 50 -11.86 -4.41 11.50
CA CYS A 50 -12.49 -4.41 12.80
C CYS A 50 -13.26 -3.10 13.01
N HIS A 51 -14.59 -3.17 13.05
CA HIS A 51 -15.45 -2.06 13.47
C HIS A 51 -15.67 -2.15 14.98
N TRP A 52 -14.88 -1.40 15.74
CA TRP A 52 -14.94 -1.37 17.21
C TRP A 52 -16.17 -0.62 17.72
N MET A 53 -16.49 0.46 17.01
CA MET A 53 -17.66 1.31 17.25
C MET A 53 -18.00 2.05 15.95
N LYS A 54 -19.12 2.81 15.95
CA LYS A 54 -19.58 3.56 14.77
C LYS A 54 -18.50 4.53 14.21
N GLN A 55 -17.64 5.06 15.08
CA GLN A 55 -16.61 6.04 14.73
C GLN A 55 -15.23 5.44 14.50
N LEU A 56 -14.94 4.25 15.02
CA LEU A 56 -13.60 3.68 15.01
C LEU A 56 -13.55 2.37 14.21
N LYS A 57 -12.70 2.37 13.21
CA LYS A 57 -12.38 1.24 12.36
C LYS A 57 -10.88 1.03 12.33
N THR A 58 -10.44 -0.23 12.44
CA THR A 58 -9.04 -0.63 12.25
C THR A 58 -8.97 -1.79 11.28
N THR A 59 -8.05 -1.74 10.35
CA THR A 59 -7.74 -2.83 9.43
C THR A 59 -6.34 -3.34 9.73
N PHE A 60 -6.22 -4.63 9.94
CA PHE A 60 -4.95 -5.35 10.02
C PHE A 60 -4.79 -6.13 8.72
N LEU A 61 -3.67 -5.96 8.05
CA LEU A 61 -3.37 -6.68 6.81
C LEU A 61 -2.01 -7.35 6.92
N TYR A 62 -1.97 -8.59 6.49
CA TYR A 62 -0.75 -9.34 6.23
C TYR A 62 -0.72 -9.77 4.77
N SER A 63 0.40 -9.54 4.11
CA SER A 63 0.65 -10.00 2.75
C SER A 63 2.00 -10.71 2.70
N ARG A 64 2.01 -11.90 2.12
CA ARG A 64 3.23 -12.61 1.76
C ARG A 64 3.35 -12.67 0.25
N GLN A 65 4.42 -12.11 -0.27
CA GLN A 65 4.73 -12.10 -1.69
C GLN A 65 6.02 -12.88 -1.95
N GLN A 66 5.98 -13.71 -2.96
CA GLN A 66 7.15 -14.42 -3.46
C GLN A 66 7.20 -14.25 -4.98
N TRP A 67 8.31 -13.81 -5.50
CA TRP A 67 8.47 -13.60 -6.92
C TRP A 67 9.87 -13.99 -7.39
N SER A 68 9.95 -14.48 -8.62
CA SER A 68 11.18 -14.88 -9.25
C SER A 68 11.33 -14.11 -10.55
N PRO A 69 12.29 -13.18 -10.68
CA PRO A 69 12.54 -12.49 -11.94
C PRO A 69 12.99 -13.50 -12.97
N SER A 70 12.24 -13.64 -14.06
CA SER A 70 12.51 -14.62 -15.11
C SER A 70 13.54 -14.14 -16.14
N HIS A 71 13.93 -12.88 -16.12
CA HIS A 71 14.80 -12.28 -17.13
C HIS A 71 15.89 -11.37 -16.52
N GLY A 72 17.06 -11.93 -16.31
CA GLY A 72 18.34 -11.27 -16.61
C GLY A 72 18.97 -10.39 -15.56
N PHE A 73 18.36 -10.04 -14.42
CA PHE A 73 19.05 -9.12 -13.50
C PHE A 73 19.44 -9.70 -12.14
N GLN A 74 18.78 -10.71 -11.66
CA GLN A 74 19.20 -11.48 -10.47
C GLN A 74 18.58 -12.87 -10.51
N GLU A 75 19.37 -13.89 -10.34
CA GLU A 75 18.91 -15.27 -10.13
C GLU A 75 18.42 -15.39 -8.69
N GLY A 76 17.22 -15.93 -8.50
CA GLY A 76 16.71 -16.23 -7.17
C GLY A 76 15.22 -15.95 -7.02
N THR A 77 14.72 -16.35 -5.88
CA THR A 77 13.35 -16.09 -5.45
C THR A 77 13.37 -15.09 -4.29
N TYR A 78 12.68 -13.99 -4.48
CA TYR A 78 12.52 -12.96 -3.46
C TYR A 78 11.26 -13.22 -2.65
N THR A 79 11.36 -13.09 -1.35
CA THR A 79 10.24 -13.24 -0.43
C THR A 79 10.10 -11.99 0.40
N SER A 80 8.90 -11.44 0.44
CA SER A 80 8.54 -10.28 1.24
C SER A 80 7.32 -10.59 2.12
N ASN A 81 7.36 -10.12 3.36
CA ASN A 81 6.21 -10.12 4.26
C ASN A 81 5.86 -8.66 4.56
N ILE A 82 4.61 -8.31 4.39
CA ILE A 82 4.12 -6.95 4.60
C ILE A 82 3.05 -7.00 5.69
N PHE A 83 3.22 -6.15 6.69
CA PHE A 83 2.26 -5.98 7.79
C PHE A 83 1.75 -4.54 7.73
N VAL A 84 0.44 -4.37 7.75
CA VAL A 84 -0.20 -3.04 7.75
C VAL A 84 -1.21 -2.96 8.87
N VAL A 85 -1.18 -1.85 9.59
CA VAL A 85 -2.22 -1.46 10.53
C VAL A 85 -2.73 -0.08 10.11
N ASP A 86 -3.99 -0.03 9.69
CA ASP A 86 -4.69 1.20 9.31
C ASP A 86 -5.82 1.47 10.29
N THR A 87 -5.86 2.64 10.88
CA THR A 87 -6.89 3.04 11.83
C THR A 87 -7.53 4.35 11.40
N GLN A 88 -8.85 4.34 11.33
CA GLN A 88 -9.65 5.50 11.00
C GLN A 88 -10.60 5.84 12.15
N TYR A 89 -10.54 7.09 12.62
CA TYR A 89 -11.42 7.61 13.65
C TYR A 89 -12.22 8.82 13.16
N LYS A 90 -13.53 8.71 13.15
CA LYS A 90 -14.46 9.78 12.81
C LYS A 90 -14.76 10.60 14.06
N ILE A 91 -14.12 11.75 14.22
CA ILE A 91 -14.35 12.66 15.35
C ILE A 91 -15.81 13.16 15.33
N ASN A 92 -16.28 13.54 14.16
CA ASN A 92 -17.68 13.94 13.89
C ASN A 92 -18.02 13.74 12.40
N SER A 93 -19.17 14.26 11.94
CA SER A 93 -19.61 14.11 10.55
C SER A 93 -18.69 14.80 9.51
N ARG A 94 -17.83 15.73 9.94
CA ARG A 94 -16.93 16.49 9.05
C ARG A 94 -15.47 16.16 9.24
N ASN A 95 -15.09 15.68 10.40
CA ASN A 95 -13.68 15.50 10.78
C ASN A 95 -13.35 14.01 10.96
N THR A 96 -12.33 13.57 10.25
CA THR A 96 -11.81 12.20 10.32
C THR A 96 -10.29 12.24 10.42
N VAL A 97 -9.74 11.43 11.31
CA VAL A 97 -8.30 11.17 11.42
C VAL A 97 -8.05 9.75 10.93
N ARG A 98 -7.01 9.55 10.14
CA ARG A 98 -6.49 8.25 9.72
C ARG A 98 -5.01 8.16 10.03
N GLY A 99 -4.61 7.04 10.59
CA GLY A 99 -3.21 6.70 10.80
C GLY A 99 -2.94 5.31 10.24
N GLU A 100 -1.83 5.14 9.55
CA GLU A 100 -1.41 3.87 8.99
C GLU A 100 0.07 3.64 9.30
N VAL A 101 0.41 2.42 9.68
CA VAL A 101 1.79 1.96 9.85
C VAL A 101 1.98 0.70 9.02
N GLN A 102 3.05 0.66 8.26
CA GLN A 102 3.44 -0.47 7.43
C GLN A 102 4.84 -0.94 7.81
N TYR A 103 5.04 -2.24 7.83
CA TYR A 103 6.35 -2.86 7.97
C TYR A 103 6.53 -3.89 6.85
N LEU A 104 7.56 -3.69 6.05
CA LEU A 104 7.98 -4.61 5.01
C LEU A 104 9.24 -5.32 5.50
N GLN A 105 9.18 -6.63 5.62
CA GLN A 105 10.33 -7.51 5.79
C GLN A 105 10.66 -8.11 4.43
N SER A 106 11.86 -7.89 3.94
CA SER A 106 12.28 -8.40 2.64
C SER A 106 13.70 -8.98 2.68
N LYS A 107 13.93 -9.99 1.85
CA LYS A 107 15.26 -10.58 1.64
C LYS A 107 15.97 -10.03 0.41
N ASP A 108 15.37 -9.03 -0.28
CA ASP A 108 16.03 -8.33 -1.37
C ASP A 108 17.19 -7.44 -0.87
N TYR A 109 17.93 -6.80 -1.77
CA TYR A 109 19.11 -6.02 -1.44
C TYR A 109 18.80 -4.77 -0.58
N GLU A 110 17.60 -4.21 -0.65
CA GLU A 110 17.19 -3.06 0.18
C GLU A 110 16.68 -3.47 1.56
N ARG A 111 16.38 -4.76 1.78
CA ARG A 111 15.90 -5.35 3.03
C ARG A 111 14.63 -4.66 3.57
N ASP A 112 14.60 -4.43 4.86
CA ASP A 112 13.40 -4.07 5.59
C ASP A 112 13.07 -2.58 5.50
N TRP A 113 11.77 -2.28 5.47
CA TRP A 113 11.25 -0.93 5.44
C TRP A 113 10.15 -0.74 6.47
N ILE A 114 10.08 0.45 7.04
CA ILE A 114 8.95 0.92 7.83
C ILE A 114 8.36 2.16 7.15
N ALA A 115 7.04 2.26 7.12
CA ALA A 115 6.34 3.43 6.62
C ALA A 115 5.19 3.82 7.54
N GLY A 116 4.88 5.10 7.57
CA GLY A 116 3.76 5.65 8.30
C GLY A 116 3.01 6.70 7.49
N LEU A 117 1.71 6.83 7.73
CA LEU A 117 0.84 7.87 7.20
C LEU A 117 -0.01 8.42 8.34
N ALA A 118 -0.14 9.72 8.37
CA ALA A 118 -1.15 10.43 9.16
C ALA A 118 -1.96 11.34 8.23
N GLU A 119 -3.28 11.25 8.30
CA GLU A 119 -4.19 12.04 7.48
C GLU A 119 -5.31 12.63 8.35
N TYR A 120 -5.61 13.89 8.12
CA TYR A 120 -6.76 14.56 8.68
C TYR A 120 -7.65 15.07 7.56
N THR A 121 -8.90 14.62 7.54
CA THR A 121 -9.90 15.04 6.56
C THR A 121 -10.91 15.97 7.19
N PHE A 122 -11.10 17.12 6.55
CA PHE A 122 -12.15 18.07 6.82
C PHE A 122 -13.16 18.06 5.67
N ALA A 123 -14.22 17.29 5.85
CA ALA A 123 -15.24 17.14 4.84
C ALA A 123 -16.02 18.48 4.61
N PRO A 124 -16.48 18.74 3.39
CA PRO A 124 -16.53 17.79 2.26
C PRO A 124 -15.27 17.82 1.37
N SER A 125 -14.37 18.76 1.54
CA SER A 125 -13.45 19.11 0.45
C SER A 125 -11.96 19.02 0.76
N TRP A 126 -11.56 19.10 2.01
CA TRP A 126 -10.16 19.25 2.37
C TRP A 126 -9.58 18.03 3.08
N SER A 127 -8.34 17.68 2.76
CA SER A 127 -7.52 16.80 3.61
C SER A 127 -6.08 17.30 3.67
N VAL A 128 -5.43 17.07 4.80
CA VAL A 128 -3.99 17.23 4.99
C VAL A 128 -3.40 15.90 5.37
N TYR A 129 -2.19 15.61 4.89
CA TYR A 129 -1.54 14.35 5.17
C TYR A 129 -0.03 14.51 5.28
N ALA A 130 0.57 13.58 6.00
CA ALA A 130 2.01 13.39 6.05
C ALA A 130 2.32 11.91 5.97
N THR A 131 3.35 11.56 5.22
CA THR A 131 3.87 10.20 5.09
C THR A 131 5.35 10.19 5.35
N GLU A 132 5.83 9.12 5.93
CA GLU A 132 7.25 8.84 6.06
C GLU A 132 7.52 7.37 5.75
N MET A 133 8.62 7.10 5.05
CA MET A 133 9.12 5.76 4.77
C MET A 133 10.63 5.73 5.04
N TYR A 134 11.05 4.79 5.85
CA TYR A 134 12.44 4.63 6.26
C TYR A 134 12.94 3.23 5.92
N ASN A 135 14.12 3.16 5.29
CA ASN A 135 14.82 1.91 5.03
C ASN A 135 15.59 1.47 6.27
N LEU A 136 15.19 0.36 6.86
CA LEU A 136 15.88 -0.27 7.99
C LEU A 136 17.09 -1.10 7.56
N GLY A 137 17.18 -1.42 6.27
CA GLY A 137 18.21 -2.25 5.66
C GLY A 137 19.48 -1.48 5.28
N GLU A 138 19.87 -1.61 4.02
CA GLU A 138 21.17 -1.15 3.52
C GLU A 138 21.29 0.37 3.35
N THR A 139 20.24 1.01 2.84
CA THR A 139 20.35 2.41 2.39
C THR A 139 20.18 3.43 3.50
N LYS A 140 19.47 3.09 4.59
CA LYS A 140 19.16 3.98 5.73
C LYS A 140 18.55 5.32 5.31
N LYS A 141 17.82 5.34 4.21
CA LYS A 141 17.25 6.57 3.63
C LYS A 141 15.84 6.81 4.15
N HIS A 142 15.55 8.10 4.36
CA HIS A 142 14.23 8.61 4.65
C HIS A 142 13.59 9.19 3.38
N TYR A 143 12.33 8.86 3.16
CA TYR A 143 11.45 9.45 2.16
C TYR A 143 10.21 9.96 2.89
N TYR A 144 9.93 11.23 2.75
CA TYR A 144 8.83 11.89 3.45
C TYR A 144 8.04 12.76 2.50
N THR A 145 6.75 12.90 2.75
CA THR A 145 5.89 13.81 1.99
C THR A 145 4.82 14.37 2.92
N ALA A 146 4.63 15.67 2.87
CA ALA A 146 3.49 16.33 3.49
C ALA A 146 2.71 17.11 2.43
N GLY A 147 1.39 17.12 2.54
CA GLY A 147 0.57 17.75 1.54
C GLY A 147 -0.83 18.08 1.99
N VAL A 148 -1.48 18.87 1.16
CA VAL A 148 -2.89 19.25 1.27
C VAL A 148 -3.60 18.88 -0.02
N SER A 149 -4.82 18.36 0.09
CA SER A 149 -5.68 18.14 -1.07
C SER A 149 -7.03 18.81 -0.88
N TRP A 150 -7.55 19.32 -1.99
CA TRP A 150 -8.88 19.86 -2.11
C TRP A 150 -9.64 19.11 -3.19
N SER A 151 -10.88 18.72 -2.90
CA SER A 151 -11.73 17.98 -3.83
C SER A 151 -13.13 18.58 -3.86
N LYS A 152 -13.68 18.81 -5.05
CA LYS A 152 -15.05 19.26 -5.25
C LYS A 152 -15.61 18.65 -6.54
N GLY A 153 -16.69 17.89 -6.40
CA GLY A 153 -17.27 17.18 -7.53
C GLY A 153 -16.25 16.21 -8.17
N LYS A 154 -15.96 16.42 -9.44
CA LYS A 154 -15.02 15.60 -10.22
C LYS A 154 -13.60 16.20 -10.30
N THR A 155 -13.33 17.27 -9.56
CA THR A 155 -12.04 17.96 -9.56
C THR A 155 -11.31 17.73 -8.25
N ARG A 156 -10.01 17.40 -8.33
CA ARG A 156 -9.11 17.31 -7.19
C ARG A 156 -7.84 18.08 -7.49
N VAL A 157 -7.41 18.90 -6.54
CA VAL A 157 -6.11 19.59 -6.52
C VAL A 157 -5.35 19.12 -5.31
N GLN A 158 -4.10 18.73 -5.51
CA GLN A 158 -3.21 18.30 -4.44
C GLN A 158 -1.88 19.03 -4.56
N LEU A 159 -1.45 19.64 -3.48
CA LEU A 159 -0.14 20.25 -3.33
C LEU A 159 0.63 19.50 -2.25
N SER A 160 1.87 19.11 -2.55
CA SER A 160 2.71 18.39 -1.60
C SER A 160 4.17 18.81 -1.73
N TYR A 161 4.90 18.65 -0.63
CA TYR A 161 6.35 18.79 -0.58
C TYR A 161 6.94 17.56 0.07
N GLY A 162 8.04 17.08 -0.46
CA GLY A 162 8.72 15.95 0.13
C GLY A 162 9.92 15.46 -0.65
N ARG A 163 10.56 14.43 -0.09
CA ARG A 163 11.60 13.64 -0.72
C ARG A 163 11.00 12.33 -1.20
N ASN A 164 10.92 12.17 -2.50
CA ASN A 164 10.29 11.04 -3.15
C ASN A 164 11.35 10.06 -3.69
N ARG A 165 11.06 8.77 -3.54
CA ARG A 165 11.86 7.68 -4.13
C ARG A 165 11.60 7.63 -5.63
N ALA A 166 12.64 7.23 -6.40
CA ALA A 166 12.44 6.88 -7.81
C ALA A 166 11.48 5.68 -7.95
N GLY A 167 10.60 5.74 -8.92
CA GLY A 167 9.64 4.68 -9.18
C GLY A 167 8.56 5.09 -10.16
N TYR A 168 7.63 4.17 -10.41
CA TYR A 168 6.46 4.45 -11.21
C TYR A 168 5.36 5.08 -10.35
N LEU A 169 4.90 6.26 -10.76
CA LEU A 169 3.73 6.93 -10.19
C LEU A 169 2.55 6.72 -11.11
N CYS A 170 1.51 6.08 -10.58
CA CYS A 170 0.28 5.80 -11.34
C CYS A 170 -0.86 6.69 -10.81
N SER A 171 -1.51 7.42 -11.72
CA SER A 171 -2.68 8.25 -11.41
C SER A 171 -3.65 8.21 -12.59
N GLY A 172 -4.93 7.96 -12.33
CA GLY A 172 -5.97 7.94 -13.35
C GLY A 172 -5.76 6.89 -14.45
N GLY A 173 -5.11 5.76 -14.14
CA GLY A 173 -4.80 4.70 -15.11
C GLY A 173 -3.54 4.95 -15.94
N VAL A 174 -2.85 6.08 -15.74
CA VAL A 174 -1.58 6.40 -16.40
C VAL A 174 -0.44 6.24 -15.41
N CYS A 175 0.54 5.42 -15.77
CA CYS A 175 1.76 5.22 -14.99
C CYS A 175 2.95 5.89 -15.70
N ARG A 176 3.71 6.69 -14.95
CA ARG A 176 4.95 7.31 -15.45
C ARG A 176 6.09 7.04 -14.47
N TYR A 177 7.28 6.85 -15.01
CA TYR A 177 8.48 6.81 -14.19
C TYR A 177 8.79 8.22 -13.67
N SER A 178 9.07 8.33 -12.38
CA SER A 178 9.54 9.55 -11.73
C SER A 178 10.92 9.29 -11.13
N PRO A 179 11.94 10.10 -11.43
CA PRO A 179 13.23 10.00 -10.75
C PRO A 179 13.07 10.36 -9.26
N ALA A 180 14.07 10.01 -8.44
CA ALA A 180 14.11 10.48 -7.06
C ALA A 180 14.27 12.00 -7.04
N TYR A 181 13.46 12.70 -6.26
CA TYR A 181 13.53 14.16 -6.14
C TYR A 181 13.13 14.62 -4.73
N THR A 182 13.57 15.81 -4.38
CA THR A 182 13.08 16.56 -3.23
C THR A 182 12.51 17.87 -3.72
N GLY A 183 11.25 18.15 -3.44
CA GLY A 183 10.61 19.37 -3.97
C GLY A 183 9.11 19.38 -3.82
N VAL A 184 8.50 20.36 -4.50
CA VAL A 184 7.06 20.55 -4.55
C VAL A 184 6.45 19.76 -5.70
N ASN A 185 5.31 19.15 -5.45
CA ASN A 185 4.50 18.46 -6.45
C ASN A 185 3.08 19.05 -6.44
N LEU A 186 2.59 19.44 -7.62
CA LEU A 186 1.21 19.85 -7.85
C LEU A 186 0.54 18.82 -8.76
N LEU A 187 -0.55 18.24 -8.27
CA LEU A 187 -1.39 17.32 -9.03
C LEU A 187 -2.78 17.91 -9.20
N LEU A 188 -3.24 18.01 -10.44
CA LEU A 188 -4.59 18.37 -10.80
C LEU A 188 -5.25 17.20 -11.52
N THR A 189 -6.39 16.76 -11.02
CA THR A 189 -7.23 15.74 -11.66
C THR A 189 -8.61 16.35 -11.89
N ALA A 190 -9.10 16.30 -13.12
CA ALA A 190 -10.44 16.72 -13.50
C ALA A 190 -11.06 15.67 -14.42
N ALA A 191 -12.34 15.29 -14.15
CA ALA A 191 -13.13 14.45 -15.04
C ALA A 191 -14.30 15.26 -15.58
N PHE A 192 -14.59 15.14 -16.86
CA PHE A 192 -15.62 15.86 -17.60
C PHE A 192 -16.82 14.98 -17.89
#